data_e7310fc42c359a0c9f5c81278ef4b1db
#
_entry.id   e7310fc42c359a0c9f5c81278ef4b1db
#
_cell.length_a   1.000
_cell.length_b   1.000
_cell.length_c   1.000
_cell.angle_alpha   90.00
_cell.angle_beta   90.00
_cell.angle_gamma   90.00
#
_symmetry.space_group_name_H-M   'P 1'
#
loop_
_entity.id
_entity.type
_entity.pdbx_description
1 polymer ?
#
loop_
_entity_poly.entity_id
_entity_poly.type
_entity_poly.pdbx_seq_one_letter_code
_entity_poly.pdbx_strand_id
1 'polypeptide(L)'
;MYEIAIIGAGPAGGSAALFAAKAGKKTVFFDSDQSVTKRAWLENHYGVAEISGPDMVEIGKKQAQKFGAELVSSKVTGLQRTDGGIRIEAESGTYEAKHVILATGFFTDLAEGAGLKTKPGTEPRVKTILDVDAAGKTNVEGVWAAGTCAGVSVHTIITAGDGAKVAINVISELNGERYVDHDVLKS
;
A
#
# COMPACT_ATOMS: atom_id res chain seq x y z
N MET A 1 18.87 -0.02 -2.05
CA MET A 1 17.79 0.87 -1.59
C MET A 1 16.66 0.86 -2.64
N TYR A 2 15.40 0.72 -2.22
CA TYR A 2 14.22 0.88 -3.06
C TYR A 2 13.81 2.35 -3.14
N GLU A 3 13.03 2.71 -4.16
CA GLU A 3 12.41 4.03 -4.22
C GLU A 3 11.12 4.05 -3.40
N ILE A 4 10.33 2.97 -3.52
CA ILE A 4 9.05 2.81 -2.80
C ILE A 4 8.99 1.41 -2.20
N ALA A 5 8.66 1.34 -0.91
CA ALA A 5 8.29 0.10 -0.24
C ALA A 5 6.82 0.18 0.20
N ILE A 6 6.09 -0.93 0.03
CA ILE A 6 4.69 -1.03 0.42
C ILE A 6 4.53 -2.11 1.49
N ILE A 7 3.91 -1.79 2.61
CA ILE A 7 3.69 -2.72 3.71
C ILE A 7 2.23 -3.19 3.68
N GLY A 8 2.05 -4.41 3.20
CA GLY A 8 0.76 -5.05 2.97
C GLY A 8 0.49 -5.28 1.49
N ALA A 9 -0.05 -6.46 1.14
CA ALA A 9 -0.34 -6.90 -0.23
C ALA A 9 -1.83 -7.15 -0.47
N GLY A 10 -2.70 -6.56 0.34
CA GLY A 10 -4.15 -6.51 0.09
C GLY A 10 -4.49 -5.54 -1.06
N PRO A 11 -5.78 -5.23 -1.29
CA PRO A 11 -6.19 -4.40 -2.42
C PRO A 11 -5.49 -3.04 -2.48
N ALA A 12 -5.33 -2.35 -1.36
CA ALA A 12 -4.62 -1.07 -1.32
C ALA A 12 -3.12 -1.23 -1.64
N GLY A 13 -2.44 -2.15 -0.98
CA GLY A 13 -1.01 -2.36 -1.16
C GLY A 13 -0.67 -2.95 -2.52
N GLY A 14 -1.43 -3.93 -3.01
CA GLY A 14 -1.26 -4.51 -4.34
C GLY A 14 -1.45 -3.47 -5.44
N SER A 15 -2.48 -2.61 -5.32
CA SER A 15 -2.71 -1.50 -6.25
C SER A 15 -1.58 -0.47 -6.19
N ALA A 16 -1.12 -0.10 -4.98
CA ALA A 16 0.02 0.81 -4.83
C ALA A 16 1.30 0.24 -5.47
N ALA A 17 1.59 -1.05 -5.26
CA ALA A 17 2.75 -1.72 -5.84
C ALA A 17 2.67 -1.79 -7.37
N LEU A 18 1.48 -2.07 -7.92
CA LEU A 18 1.23 -2.06 -9.35
C LEU A 18 1.57 -0.70 -9.97
N PHE A 19 1.00 0.39 -9.44
CA PHE A 19 1.23 1.74 -9.96
C PHE A 19 2.69 2.17 -9.82
N ALA A 20 3.31 1.91 -8.68
CA ALA A 20 4.71 2.25 -8.45
C ALA A 20 5.66 1.53 -9.43
N ALA A 21 5.50 0.22 -9.58
CA ALA A 21 6.32 -0.57 -10.49
C ALA A 21 6.07 -0.21 -11.95
N LYS A 22 4.81 -0.01 -12.36
CA LYS A 22 4.45 0.39 -13.73
C LYS A 22 5.01 1.76 -14.11
N ALA A 23 5.14 2.66 -13.13
CA ALA A 23 5.84 3.95 -13.29
C ALA A 23 7.38 3.82 -13.35
N GLY A 24 7.92 2.60 -13.37
CA GLY A 24 9.35 2.34 -13.43
C GLY A 24 10.09 2.55 -12.11
N LYS A 25 9.39 2.70 -10.98
CA LYS A 25 10.02 2.86 -9.68
C LYS A 25 10.51 1.52 -9.14
N LYS A 26 11.74 1.50 -8.60
CA LYS A 26 12.26 0.32 -7.91
C LYS A 26 11.42 0.05 -6.66
N THR A 27 10.54 -0.95 -6.74
CA THR A 27 9.47 -1.19 -5.79
C THR A 27 9.60 -2.54 -5.10
N VAL A 28 9.41 -2.58 -3.78
CA VAL A 28 9.21 -3.79 -2.99
C VAL A 28 7.88 -3.72 -2.25
N PHE A 29 7.18 -4.85 -2.12
CA PHE A 29 5.98 -4.92 -1.30
C PHE A 29 5.96 -6.19 -0.46
N PHE A 30 5.50 -6.03 0.78
CA PHE A 30 5.55 -7.07 1.81
C PHE A 30 4.17 -7.68 2.04
N ASP A 31 4.12 -9.00 2.09
CA ASP A 31 2.90 -9.76 2.39
C ASP A 31 3.11 -10.62 3.63
N SER A 32 2.37 -10.31 4.68
CA SER A 32 2.29 -11.15 5.90
C SER A 32 1.18 -12.21 5.81
N ASP A 33 0.53 -12.32 4.67
CA ASP A 33 -0.60 -13.24 4.42
C ASP A 33 -1.87 -13.01 5.26
N GLN A 34 -2.01 -11.82 5.86
CA GLN A 34 -3.09 -11.49 6.82
C GLN A 34 -4.19 -10.62 6.24
N SER A 35 -4.26 -10.45 4.91
CA SER A 35 -5.30 -9.64 4.29
C SER A 35 -6.71 -10.17 4.61
N VAL A 36 -7.54 -9.32 5.23
CA VAL A 36 -8.95 -9.64 5.53
C VAL A 36 -9.79 -9.88 4.28
N THR A 37 -9.37 -9.34 3.14
CA THR A 37 -9.98 -9.56 1.82
C THR A 37 -10.06 -11.05 1.47
N LYS A 38 -9.13 -11.86 1.94
CA LYS A 38 -9.13 -13.32 1.72
C LYS A 38 -10.36 -14.04 2.26
N ARG A 39 -11.16 -13.39 3.10
CA ARG A 39 -12.40 -13.95 3.66
C ARG A 39 -13.65 -13.51 2.91
N ALA A 40 -13.51 -12.71 1.85
CA ALA A 40 -14.61 -12.12 1.13
C ALA A 40 -14.98 -12.92 -0.12
N TRP A 41 -16.24 -12.88 -0.48
CA TRP A 41 -16.75 -13.10 -1.83
C TRP A 41 -17.18 -11.74 -2.37
N LEU A 42 -16.73 -11.36 -3.55
CA LEU A 42 -16.85 -10.02 -4.08
C LEU A 42 -17.72 -10.00 -5.34
N GLU A 43 -18.84 -9.26 -5.27
CA GLU A 43 -19.77 -9.00 -6.36
C GLU A 43 -20.00 -7.50 -6.57
N ASN A 44 -19.23 -6.67 -5.87
CA ASN A 44 -19.37 -5.21 -5.84
C ASN A 44 -18.09 -4.46 -6.24
N HIS A 45 -17.20 -5.13 -6.95
CA HIS A 45 -16.00 -4.51 -7.49
C HIS A 45 -16.22 -4.18 -8.97
N TYR A 46 -16.43 -2.90 -9.29
CA TYR A 46 -16.68 -2.45 -10.66
C TYR A 46 -15.68 -3.05 -11.65
N GLY A 47 -16.20 -3.62 -12.74
CA GLY A 47 -15.40 -4.26 -13.79
C GLY A 47 -15.09 -5.74 -13.54
N VAL A 48 -15.50 -6.30 -12.39
CA VAL A 48 -15.36 -7.73 -12.05
C VAL A 48 -16.75 -8.25 -11.69
N ALA A 49 -17.25 -9.25 -12.44
CA ALA A 49 -18.61 -9.79 -12.20
C ALA A 49 -18.71 -10.39 -10.80
N GLU A 50 -17.83 -11.33 -10.50
CA GLU A 50 -17.65 -11.94 -9.18
C GLU A 50 -16.23 -12.50 -9.06
N ILE A 51 -15.68 -12.52 -7.84
CA ILE A 51 -14.37 -13.10 -7.57
C ILE A 51 -14.21 -13.43 -6.09
N SER A 52 -13.48 -14.50 -5.78
CA SER A 52 -13.05 -14.76 -4.41
C SER A 52 -11.99 -13.75 -3.94
N GLY A 53 -12.01 -13.41 -2.67
CA GLY A 53 -10.98 -12.52 -2.09
C GLY A 53 -9.56 -13.07 -2.24
N PRO A 54 -9.30 -14.37 -2.03
CA PRO A 54 -8.00 -14.98 -2.31
C PRO A 54 -7.54 -14.76 -3.75
N ASP A 55 -8.40 -15.01 -4.74
CA ASP A 55 -8.06 -14.84 -6.15
C ASP A 55 -7.79 -13.38 -6.51
N MET A 56 -8.59 -12.45 -5.98
CA MET A 56 -8.36 -11.01 -6.19
C MET A 56 -6.99 -10.58 -5.65
N VAL A 57 -6.62 -11.00 -4.45
CA VAL A 57 -5.31 -10.68 -3.85
C VAL A 57 -4.18 -11.27 -4.69
N GLU A 58 -4.33 -12.52 -5.15
CA GLU A 58 -3.33 -13.20 -5.96
C GLU A 58 -3.16 -12.55 -7.35
N ILE A 59 -4.26 -12.17 -7.98
CA ILE A 59 -4.23 -11.42 -9.26
C ILE A 59 -3.51 -10.08 -9.06
N GLY A 60 -3.84 -9.34 -8.02
CA GLY A 60 -3.20 -8.05 -7.72
C GLY A 60 -1.68 -8.16 -7.52
N LYS A 61 -1.22 -9.19 -6.79
CA LYS A 61 0.21 -9.48 -6.62
C LYS A 61 0.89 -9.75 -7.97
N LYS A 62 0.31 -10.63 -8.79
CA LYS A 62 0.83 -10.96 -10.13
C LYS A 62 0.87 -9.74 -11.05
N GLN A 63 -0.12 -8.85 -10.98
CA GLN A 63 -0.12 -7.61 -11.74
C GLN A 63 1.06 -6.71 -11.35
N ALA A 64 1.31 -6.52 -10.05
CA ALA A 64 2.44 -5.72 -9.58
C ALA A 64 3.80 -6.36 -10.00
N GLN A 65 3.95 -7.67 -9.82
CA GLN A 65 5.17 -8.41 -10.21
C GLN A 65 5.43 -8.37 -11.71
N LYS A 66 4.39 -8.37 -12.55
CA LYS A 66 4.51 -8.24 -14.02
C LYS A 66 5.27 -6.98 -14.43
N PHE A 67 5.16 -5.90 -13.66
CA PHE A 67 5.87 -4.64 -13.88
C PHE A 67 7.18 -4.52 -13.08
N GLY A 68 7.60 -5.58 -12.38
CA GLY A 68 8.88 -5.65 -11.70
C GLY A 68 8.84 -5.30 -10.22
N ALA A 69 7.65 -5.20 -9.57
CA ALA A 69 7.59 -5.11 -8.12
C ALA A 69 8.10 -6.40 -7.49
N GLU A 70 9.01 -6.29 -6.53
CA GLU A 70 9.52 -7.42 -5.75
C GLU A 70 8.55 -7.75 -4.61
N LEU A 71 8.02 -8.98 -4.61
CA LEU A 71 7.20 -9.49 -3.50
C LEU A 71 8.07 -10.15 -2.46
N VAL A 72 7.94 -9.71 -1.22
CA VAL A 72 8.57 -10.33 -0.05
C VAL A 72 7.49 -10.91 0.85
N SER A 73 7.41 -12.25 0.91
CA SER A 73 6.50 -12.96 1.82
C SER A 73 7.06 -12.95 3.23
N SER A 74 6.86 -11.84 3.95
CA SER A 74 7.41 -11.61 5.28
C SER A 74 6.61 -10.54 6.01
N LYS A 75 6.50 -10.68 7.33
CA LYS A 75 5.91 -9.66 8.19
C LYS A 75 6.96 -8.56 8.47
N VAL A 76 6.57 -7.31 8.26
CA VAL A 76 7.36 -6.15 8.72
C VAL A 76 7.08 -5.92 10.21
N THR A 77 8.14 -5.76 10.97
CA THR A 77 8.11 -5.65 12.44
C THR A 77 8.60 -4.30 12.96
N GLY A 78 9.27 -3.51 12.13
CA GLY A 78 9.77 -2.19 12.52
C GLY A 78 9.96 -1.24 11.35
N LEU A 79 9.84 0.05 11.63
CA LEU A 79 10.14 1.15 10.71
C LEU A 79 10.95 2.20 11.47
N GLN A 80 12.00 2.70 10.85
CA GLN A 80 12.85 3.75 11.43
C GLN A 80 13.24 4.77 10.36
N ARG A 81 12.97 6.03 10.60
CA ARG A 81 13.50 7.13 9.78
C ARG A 81 15.02 7.21 9.94
N THR A 82 15.73 7.33 8.83
CA THR A 82 17.17 7.54 8.75
C THR A 82 17.47 8.78 7.89
N ASP A 83 18.72 9.23 7.86
CA ASP A 83 19.13 10.37 7.01
C ASP A 83 18.93 10.12 5.51
N GLY A 84 18.95 8.83 5.08
CA GLY A 84 18.86 8.44 3.69
C GLY A 84 17.46 7.95 3.25
N GLY A 85 16.48 7.84 4.17
CA GLY A 85 15.17 7.29 3.88
C GLY A 85 14.56 6.57 5.09
N ILE A 86 13.91 5.44 4.86
CA ILE A 86 13.27 4.62 5.89
C ILE A 86 13.90 3.22 5.89
N ARG A 87 14.39 2.80 7.04
CA ARG A 87 14.78 1.42 7.31
C ARG A 87 13.54 0.63 7.69
N ILE A 88 13.40 -0.55 7.08
CA ILE A 88 12.28 -1.48 7.25
C ILE A 88 12.85 -2.77 7.82
N GLU A 89 12.41 -3.14 9.00
CA GLU A 89 12.76 -4.41 9.62
C GLU A 89 11.64 -5.41 9.35
N ALA A 90 11.97 -6.53 8.73
CA ALA A 90 11.08 -7.64 8.48
C ALA A 90 11.66 -8.93 9.06
N GLU A 91 10.83 -9.95 9.28
CA GLU A 91 11.30 -11.26 9.76
C GLU A 91 12.32 -11.90 8.81
N SER A 92 12.28 -11.54 7.52
CA SER A 92 13.21 -12.02 6.48
C SER A 92 14.51 -11.21 6.38
N GLY A 93 14.64 -10.09 7.08
CA GLY A 93 15.82 -9.22 7.02
C GLY A 93 15.48 -7.73 7.03
N THR A 94 16.47 -6.93 6.73
CA THR A 94 16.38 -5.46 6.75
C THR A 94 16.41 -4.91 5.32
N TYR A 95 15.53 -3.94 5.06
CA TYR A 95 15.38 -3.27 3.77
C TYR A 95 15.45 -1.76 3.96
N GLU A 96 15.68 -1.03 2.86
CA GLU A 96 15.72 0.44 2.87
C GLU A 96 14.98 1.00 1.66
N ALA A 97 14.16 2.04 1.89
CA ALA A 97 13.41 2.72 0.85
C ALA A 97 13.40 4.24 1.08
N LYS A 98 13.25 5.01 -0.01
CA LYS A 98 13.05 6.46 0.09
C LYS A 98 11.68 6.80 0.66
N HIS A 99 10.64 6.10 0.20
CA HIS A 99 9.26 6.24 0.65
C HIS A 99 8.68 4.89 1.06
N VAL A 100 7.81 4.94 2.07
CA VAL A 100 7.03 3.77 2.54
C VAL A 100 5.54 4.10 2.46
N ILE A 101 4.75 3.19 1.90
CA ILE A 101 3.29 3.24 1.92
C ILE A 101 2.80 2.14 2.86
N LEU A 102 2.16 2.52 3.95
CA LEU A 102 1.49 1.60 4.86
C LEU A 102 0.10 1.26 4.31
N ALA A 103 -0.13 -0.02 4.03
CA ALA A 103 -1.40 -0.56 3.55
C ALA A 103 -1.80 -1.77 4.43
N THR A 104 -1.73 -1.59 5.74
CA THR A 104 -1.79 -2.64 6.76
C THR A 104 -3.23 -3.06 7.13
N GLY A 105 -4.23 -2.58 6.37
CA GLY A 105 -5.63 -2.95 6.58
C GLY A 105 -6.17 -2.44 7.92
N PHE A 106 -6.51 -3.33 8.84
CA PHE A 106 -7.07 -2.98 10.15
C PHE A 106 -6.01 -2.78 11.24
N PHE A 107 -4.73 -2.98 10.93
CA PHE A 107 -3.67 -3.00 11.92
C PHE A 107 -2.87 -1.70 11.90
N THR A 108 -2.70 -1.08 13.08
CA THR A 108 -1.93 0.15 13.26
C THR A 108 -0.69 -0.04 14.16
N ASP A 109 -0.51 -1.22 14.75
CA ASP A 109 0.56 -1.50 15.72
C ASP A 109 1.96 -1.13 15.20
N LEU A 110 2.26 -1.49 13.95
CA LEU A 110 3.54 -1.15 13.31
C LEU A 110 3.74 0.37 13.23
N ALA A 111 2.69 1.10 12.86
CA ALA A 111 2.72 2.54 12.74
C ALA A 111 2.89 3.23 14.10
N GLU A 112 2.16 2.78 15.10
CA GLU A 112 2.26 3.28 16.48
C GLU A 112 3.66 3.03 17.04
N GLY A 113 4.23 1.84 16.83
CA GLY A 113 5.61 1.51 17.21
C GLY A 113 6.67 2.38 16.52
N ALA A 114 6.37 2.91 15.35
CA ALA A 114 7.24 3.83 14.60
C ALA A 114 6.97 5.33 14.91
N GLY A 115 6.12 5.65 15.88
CA GLY A 115 5.80 7.02 16.29
C GLY A 115 4.89 7.79 15.33
N LEU A 116 4.13 7.08 14.48
CA LEU A 116 3.14 7.71 13.63
C LEU A 116 1.90 8.08 14.44
N LYS A 117 1.31 9.22 14.11
CA LYS A 117 0.07 9.69 14.75
C LYS A 117 -1.13 8.87 14.28
N THR A 118 -1.98 8.56 15.23
CA THR A 118 -3.24 7.84 14.99
C THR A 118 -4.42 8.64 15.49
N LYS A 119 -5.62 8.28 15.02
CA LYS A 119 -6.90 8.84 15.46
C LYS A 119 -7.98 7.76 15.46
N PRO A 120 -9.13 7.99 16.12
CA PRO A 120 -10.24 7.05 16.08
C PRO A 120 -10.71 6.77 14.66
N GLY A 121 -10.96 5.49 14.35
CA GLY A 121 -11.53 5.08 13.07
C GLY A 121 -13.04 5.35 13.00
N THR A 122 -13.54 5.48 11.78
CA THR A 122 -14.97 5.72 11.50
C THR A 122 -15.68 4.50 10.90
N GLU A 123 -14.92 3.55 10.38
CA GLU A 123 -15.48 2.32 9.80
C GLU A 123 -15.82 1.28 10.89
N PRO A 124 -16.90 0.49 10.71
CA PRO A 124 -17.23 -0.58 11.64
C PRO A 124 -16.04 -1.54 11.86
N ARG A 125 -15.76 -1.87 13.11
CA ARG A 125 -14.66 -2.77 13.55
C ARG A 125 -13.24 -2.20 13.35
N VAL A 126 -13.08 -0.98 12.85
CA VAL A 126 -11.81 -0.28 12.74
C VAL A 126 -11.74 0.74 13.88
N LYS A 127 -11.02 0.41 14.95
CA LYS A 127 -10.94 1.26 16.16
C LYS A 127 -10.02 2.45 15.96
N THR A 128 -8.91 2.22 15.29
CA THR A 128 -7.82 3.19 15.13
C THR A 128 -7.37 3.22 13.69
N ILE A 129 -7.07 4.41 13.19
CA ILE A 129 -6.50 4.65 11.87
C ILE A 129 -5.32 5.60 11.98
N LEU A 130 -4.45 5.62 10.99
CA LEU A 130 -3.39 6.62 10.90
C LEU A 130 -3.98 8.00 10.59
N ASP A 131 -3.40 9.01 11.20
CA ASP A 131 -3.73 10.39 10.89
C ASP A 131 -2.94 10.83 9.65
N VAL A 132 -3.64 10.94 8.53
CA VAL A 132 -3.05 11.31 7.23
C VAL A 132 -3.76 12.53 6.66
N ASP A 133 -3.04 13.27 5.81
CA ASP A 133 -3.62 14.33 5.00
C ASP A 133 -4.39 13.78 3.77
N ALA A 134 -4.96 14.66 2.96
CA ALA A 134 -5.72 14.27 1.77
C ALA A 134 -4.87 13.56 0.70
N ALA A 135 -3.55 13.74 0.72
CA ALA A 135 -2.61 13.07 -0.17
C ALA A 135 -2.21 11.66 0.34
N GLY A 136 -2.48 11.35 1.59
CA GLY A 136 -2.06 10.12 2.28
C GLY A 136 -0.75 10.25 3.06
N LYS A 137 -0.22 11.48 3.28
CA LYS A 137 0.99 11.72 4.07
C LYS A 137 0.71 11.60 5.56
N THR A 138 1.62 10.94 6.28
CA THR A 138 1.64 10.89 7.74
C THR A 138 2.44 12.06 8.32
N ASN A 139 2.57 12.10 9.66
CA ASN A 139 3.44 13.04 10.35
C ASN A 139 4.95 12.75 10.19
N VAL A 140 5.33 11.62 9.60
CA VAL A 140 6.72 11.24 9.37
C VAL A 140 7.03 11.39 7.88
N GLU A 141 8.02 12.24 7.55
CA GLU A 141 8.44 12.47 6.18
C GLU A 141 8.83 11.16 5.47
N GLY A 142 8.36 10.97 4.24
CA GLY A 142 8.58 9.77 3.45
C GLY A 142 7.69 8.60 3.82
N VAL A 143 6.85 8.71 4.86
CA VAL A 143 5.89 7.68 5.26
C VAL A 143 4.47 8.11 4.91
N TRP A 144 3.77 7.26 4.20
CA TRP A 144 2.42 7.44 3.69
C TRP A 144 1.52 6.29 4.14
N ALA A 145 0.22 6.47 4.05
CA ALA A 145 -0.69 5.36 4.30
C ALA A 145 -1.86 5.37 3.29
N ALA A 146 -2.36 4.19 2.99
CA ALA A 146 -3.46 3.97 2.06
C ALA A 146 -4.40 2.84 2.52
N GLY A 147 -5.64 2.93 2.09
CA GLY A 147 -6.65 1.94 2.40
C GLY A 147 -7.25 2.11 3.79
N THR A 148 -7.74 1.02 4.36
CA THR A 148 -8.52 1.07 5.62
C THR A 148 -7.70 1.61 6.79
N CYS A 149 -6.40 1.35 6.87
CA CYS A 149 -5.54 1.93 7.91
C CYS A 149 -5.42 3.45 7.81
N ALA A 150 -5.72 4.04 6.66
CA ALA A 150 -5.79 5.49 6.43
C ALA A 150 -7.22 6.05 6.53
N GLY A 151 -8.20 5.23 6.92
CA GLY A 151 -9.57 5.66 7.20
C GLY A 151 -10.55 5.60 6.03
N VAL A 152 -10.17 5.01 4.89
CA VAL A 152 -11.14 4.79 3.81
C VAL A 152 -11.95 3.53 4.06
N SER A 153 -13.13 3.46 3.43
CA SER A 153 -14.03 2.32 3.58
C SER A 153 -13.39 0.99 3.18
N VAL A 154 -13.81 -0.07 3.84
CA VAL A 154 -13.25 -1.44 3.71
C VAL A 154 -13.49 -2.09 2.34
N HIS A 155 -14.36 -1.51 1.50
CA HIS A 155 -14.68 -2.07 0.19
C HIS A 155 -13.44 -2.14 -0.72
N THR A 156 -13.24 -3.26 -1.37
CA THR A 156 -12.03 -3.52 -2.17
C THR A 156 -11.78 -2.50 -3.27
N ILE A 157 -12.83 -2.04 -3.96
CA ILE A 157 -12.73 -1.01 -5.00
C ILE A 157 -12.25 0.33 -4.44
N ILE A 158 -12.70 0.70 -3.23
CA ILE A 158 -12.31 1.95 -2.57
C ILE A 158 -10.87 1.85 -2.08
N THR A 159 -10.51 0.77 -1.40
CA THR A 159 -9.14 0.58 -0.90
C THR A 159 -8.13 0.44 -2.03
N ALA A 160 -8.45 -0.27 -3.12
CA ALA A 160 -7.60 -0.37 -4.30
C ALA A 160 -7.40 1.01 -4.97
N GLY A 161 -8.48 1.78 -5.12
CA GLY A 161 -8.43 3.14 -5.66
C GLY A 161 -7.60 4.09 -4.78
N ASP A 162 -7.72 3.99 -3.47
CA ASP A 162 -6.91 4.80 -2.54
C ASP A 162 -5.43 4.41 -2.59
N GLY A 163 -5.11 3.11 -2.69
CA GLY A 163 -3.74 2.64 -2.91
C GLY A 163 -3.12 3.21 -4.17
N ALA A 164 -3.85 3.19 -5.29
CA ALA A 164 -3.44 3.82 -6.54
C ALA A 164 -3.21 5.34 -6.38
N LYS A 165 -4.16 6.05 -5.76
CA LYS A 165 -4.08 7.50 -5.50
C LYS A 165 -2.82 7.87 -4.70
N VAL A 166 -2.57 7.16 -3.61
CA VAL A 166 -1.39 7.44 -2.76
C VAL A 166 -0.10 7.12 -3.51
N ALA A 167 -0.04 6.00 -4.23
CA ALA A 167 1.13 5.68 -5.06
C ALA A 167 1.41 6.76 -6.11
N ILE A 168 0.40 7.25 -6.82
CA ILE A 168 0.53 8.36 -7.77
C ILE A 168 1.09 9.61 -7.08
N ASN A 169 0.66 9.92 -5.86
CA ASN A 169 1.18 11.06 -5.12
C ASN A 169 2.66 10.87 -4.73
N VAL A 170 3.04 9.67 -4.29
CA VAL A 170 4.46 9.33 -4.00
C VAL A 170 5.32 9.42 -5.26
N ILE A 171 4.85 8.86 -6.38
CA ILE A 171 5.54 8.92 -7.66
C ILE A 171 5.72 10.38 -8.11
N SER A 172 4.67 11.19 -7.96
CA SER A 172 4.71 12.62 -8.30
C SER A 172 5.73 13.37 -7.45
N GLU A 173 5.81 13.08 -6.17
CA GLU A 173 6.82 13.66 -5.27
C GLU A 173 8.25 13.25 -5.67
N LEU A 174 8.47 11.98 -5.99
CA LEU A 174 9.76 11.47 -6.47
C LEU A 174 10.18 12.08 -7.81
N ASN A 175 9.22 12.38 -8.69
CA ASN A 175 9.49 12.97 -10.01
C ASN A 175 9.63 14.50 -9.95
N GLY A 176 9.14 15.16 -8.90
CA GLY A 176 9.03 16.62 -8.82
C GLY A 176 7.92 17.21 -9.69
N GLU A 177 7.08 16.37 -10.31
CA GLU A 177 5.95 16.77 -11.15
C GLU A 177 4.80 15.76 -11.08
N ARG A 178 3.59 16.18 -11.47
CA ARG A 178 2.41 15.31 -11.44
C ARG A 178 2.58 14.11 -12.38
N TYR A 179 2.55 12.92 -11.84
CA TYR A 179 2.50 11.67 -12.59
C TYR A 179 1.06 11.33 -13.00
N VAL A 180 0.91 10.89 -14.24
CA VAL A 180 -0.35 10.34 -14.77
C VAL A 180 0.00 9.07 -15.54
N ASP A 181 -0.71 7.98 -15.23
CA ASP A 181 -0.55 6.71 -15.95
C ASP A 181 -1.56 6.63 -17.10
N HIS A 182 -1.06 6.57 -18.31
CA HIS A 182 -1.86 6.51 -19.54
C HIS A 182 -1.42 5.37 -20.44
N ASP A 183 -2.33 4.41 -20.64
CA ASP A 183 -2.22 3.43 -21.71
C ASP A 183 -3.31 3.69 -22.76
N VAL A 184 -2.92 3.73 -24.01
CA VAL A 184 -3.85 3.81 -25.15
C VAL A 184 -3.92 2.47 -25.88
N LEU A 185 -5.08 2.15 -26.43
CA LEU A 185 -5.22 1.00 -27.30
C LEU A 185 -4.28 1.17 -28.50
N LYS A 186 -3.47 0.15 -28.73
CA LYS A 186 -2.69 0.07 -29.99
C LYS A 186 -3.68 -0.26 -31.10
N SER A 187 -3.79 0.61 -32.08
CA SER A 187 -4.55 0.38 -33.31
C SER A 187 -3.94 -0.75 -34.12
#